data_35b717725e2aafd034d73914cbcd9781
#
_entry.id   35b717725e2aafd034d73914cbcd9781
#
_cell.length_a   1.000
_cell.length_b   1.000
_cell.length_c   1.000
_cell.angle_alpha   90.00
_cell.angle_beta   90.00
_cell.angle_gamma   90.00
#
_symmetry.space_group_name_H-M   'P 1'
#
loop_
_entity.id
_entity.type
_entity.pdbx_description
1 polymer ?
#
loop_
_entity_poly.entity_id
_entity_poly.type
_entity_poly.pdbx_seq_one_letter_code
_entity_poly.pdbx_strand_id
1 'polypeptide(L)'
;MLINPYRFAGAYDSDAQTYITAVETADGQALETGVRNAINAFVVGCKADGIWTAIKASCILAGARTLAGALVPLVGTAPTNNNFVSGDYNRKTGLVGDGSTKYLNSNRSVTADPQDFCHISAFYGNSFGIAIGSAGGDDNATNSTVISTNPISGRLRASAYTSSSISVSANSFAGMSRTNSSNFVIRGGGQSLSYTSASGVFPGSGNLCTHRFAGATFNVYSSARISFYSIGESLNLALLDSRVTTLINALAAAIP
;
A
#
# COMPACT_ATOMS: atom_id res chain seq x y z
N MET A 1 16.04 47.17 5.61
CA MET A 1 14.91 46.33 5.19
C MET A 1 15.07 44.98 5.88
N LEU A 2 14.35 44.74 6.97
CA LEU A 2 14.42 43.47 7.69
C LEU A 2 13.67 42.41 6.88
N ILE A 3 14.43 41.45 6.31
CA ILE A 3 13.85 40.27 5.66
C ILE A 3 13.26 39.42 6.77
N ASN A 4 11.92 39.26 6.76
CA ASN A 4 11.23 38.40 7.70
C ASN A 4 11.64 36.93 7.44
N PRO A 5 12.39 36.24 8.33
CA PRO A 5 12.87 34.88 8.11
C PRO A 5 11.74 33.83 8.12
N TYR A 6 10.50 34.22 8.44
CA TYR A 6 9.32 33.35 8.43
C TYR A 6 8.54 33.36 7.11
N ARG A 7 9.03 34.05 6.09
CA ARG A 7 8.46 33.95 4.74
C ARG A 7 9.20 32.88 3.96
N PHE A 8 8.63 31.76 3.88
CA PHE A 8 8.85 30.60 2.96
C PHE A 8 8.91 29.28 3.71
N ALA A 9 7.96 29.00 4.57
CA ALA A 9 7.42 27.65 4.57
C ALA A 9 6.67 27.56 3.23
N GLY A 10 7.25 26.96 2.20
CA GLY A 10 6.61 26.77 0.91
C GLY A 10 5.26 26.10 1.14
N ALA A 11 4.21 26.55 0.44
CA ALA A 11 2.91 25.90 0.54
C ALA A 11 3.09 24.42 0.22
N TYR A 12 2.42 23.54 0.98
CA TYR A 12 2.38 22.11 0.67
C TYR A 12 1.80 21.90 -0.74
N ASP A 13 2.23 20.82 -1.38
CA ASP A 13 1.60 20.36 -2.62
C ASP A 13 0.08 20.21 -2.40
N SER A 14 -0.73 20.54 -3.40
CA SER A 14 -2.19 20.57 -3.27
C SER A 14 -2.79 19.21 -2.87
N ASP A 15 -2.27 18.10 -3.40
CA ASP A 15 -2.75 16.76 -3.04
C ASP A 15 -2.34 16.40 -1.61
N ALA A 16 -1.10 16.75 -1.22
CA ALA A 16 -0.63 16.56 0.15
C ALA A 16 -1.46 17.39 1.15
N GLN A 17 -1.74 18.66 0.83
CA GLN A 17 -2.55 19.53 1.70
C GLN A 17 -3.98 19.00 1.85
N THR A 18 -4.60 18.56 0.76
CA THR A 18 -5.94 17.96 0.77
C THR A 18 -5.99 16.73 1.66
N TYR A 19 -5.02 15.82 1.51
CA TYR A 19 -4.91 14.62 2.35
C TYR A 19 -4.68 14.98 3.83
N ILE A 20 -3.72 15.87 4.14
CA ILE A 20 -3.43 16.31 5.51
C ILE A 20 -4.68 16.87 6.17
N THR A 21 -5.41 17.75 5.49
CA THR A 21 -6.64 18.36 6.00
C THR A 21 -7.71 17.31 6.29
N ALA A 22 -7.87 16.32 5.42
CA ALA A 22 -8.82 15.23 5.61
C ALA A 22 -8.46 14.36 6.81
N VAL A 23 -7.17 14.01 6.99
CA VAL A 23 -6.68 13.27 8.15
C VAL A 23 -6.92 14.04 9.45
N GLU A 24 -6.56 15.32 9.49
CA GLU A 24 -6.75 16.16 10.68
C GLU A 24 -8.23 16.35 11.05
N THR A 25 -9.10 16.40 10.04
CA THR A 25 -10.55 16.42 10.25
C THR A 25 -11.03 15.11 10.86
N ALA A 26 -10.57 13.96 10.34
CA ALA A 26 -10.95 12.65 10.88
C ALA A 26 -10.37 12.38 12.27
N ASP A 27 -9.18 12.90 12.55
CA ASP A 27 -8.51 12.80 13.85
C ASP A 27 -9.09 13.78 14.90
N GLY A 28 -9.79 14.84 14.47
CA GLY A 28 -10.25 15.94 15.32
C GLY A 28 -9.09 16.77 15.89
N GLN A 29 -7.88 16.61 15.37
CA GLN A 29 -6.67 17.25 15.87
C GLN A 29 -5.61 17.40 14.77
N ALA A 30 -4.85 18.49 14.84
CA ALA A 30 -3.74 18.74 13.93
C ALA A 30 -2.61 17.71 14.07
N LEU A 31 -2.03 17.31 12.92
CA LEU A 31 -0.80 16.51 12.88
C LEU A 31 0.42 17.35 13.30
N GLU A 32 1.47 16.67 13.75
CA GLU A 32 2.78 17.29 13.99
C GLU A 32 3.35 17.84 12.67
N THR A 33 4.07 18.96 12.76
CA THR A 33 4.71 19.58 11.58
C THR A 33 5.62 18.59 10.86
N GLY A 34 6.36 17.74 11.58
CA GLY A 34 7.21 16.70 10.98
C GLY A 34 6.41 15.66 10.19
N VAL A 35 5.24 15.25 10.68
CA VAL A 35 4.33 14.32 9.99
C VAL A 35 3.78 14.95 8.71
N ARG A 36 3.32 16.21 8.77
CA ARG A 36 2.86 16.96 7.58
C ARG A 36 3.97 17.08 6.52
N ASN A 37 5.18 17.40 6.95
CA ASN A 37 6.34 17.53 6.06
C ASN A 37 6.68 16.18 5.40
N ALA A 38 6.63 15.07 6.12
CA ALA A 38 6.87 13.74 5.59
C ALA A 38 5.85 13.36 4.50
N ILE A 39 4.57 13.63 4.75
CA ILE A 39 3.48 13.40 3.79
C ILE A 39 3.71 14.25 2.52
N ASN A 40 4.00 15.54 2.68
CA ASN A 40 4.25 16.43 1.56
C ASN A 40 5.46 15.98 0.74
N ALA A 41 6.57 15.63 1.39
CA ALA A 41 7.77 15.14 0.72
C ALA A 41 7.51 13.85 -0.08
N PHE A 42 6.66 12.97 0.43
CA PHE A 42 6.24 11.75 -0.28
C PHE A 42 5.48 12.08 -1.56
N VAL A 43 4.45 12.94 -1.48
CA VAL A 43 3.63 13.31 -2.65
C VAL A 43 4.47 14.03 -3.70
N VAL A 44 5.24 15.04 -3.30
CA VAL A 44 6.14 15.79 -4.20
C VAL A 44 7.16 14.85 -4.85
N GLY A 45 7.74 13.94 -4.05
CA GLY A 45 8.70 12.97 -4.56
C GLY A 45 8.08 12.01 -5.57
N CYS A 46 6.90 11.45 -5.30
CA CYS A 46 6.20 10.58 -6.26
C CYS A 46 5.82 11.29 -7.56
N LYS A 47 5.46 12.58 -7.49
CA LYS A 47 5.21 13.42 -8.67
C LYS A 47 6.48 13.67 -9.47
N ALA A 48 7.58 14.01 -8.80
CA ALA A 48 8.88 14.22 -9.42
C ALA A 48 9.42 12.96 -10.12
N ASP A 49 9.15 11.79 -9.54
CA ASP A 49 9.54 10.49 -10.11
C ASP A 49 8.58 10.00 -11.22
N GLY A 50 7.48 10.72 -11.49
CA GLY A 50 6.48 10.36 -12.49
C GLY A 50 5.63 9.13 -12.13
N ILE A 51 5.60 8.71 -10.85
CA ILE A 51 4.86 7.53 -10.39
C ILE A 51 3.52 7.88 -9.72
N TRP A 52 3.24 9.14 -9.42
CA TRP A 52 2.05 9.58 -8.68
C TRP A 52 0.74 9.18 -9.36
N THR A 53 0.63 9.41 -10.65
CA THR A 53 -0.58 9.15 -11.43
C THR A 53 -0.92 7.67 -11.59
N ALA A 54 0.08 6.80 -11.44
CA ALA A 54 -0.11 5.35 -11.46
C ALA A 54 -0.73 4.80 -10.17
N ILE A 55 -0.66 5.54 -9.06
CA ILE A 55 -1.31 5.19 -7.80
C ILE A 55 -2.79 5.51 -7.91
N LYS A 56 -3.66 4.50 -7.78
CA LYS A 56 -5.11 4.66 -7.94
C LYS A 56 -5.89 4.41 -6.65
N ALA A 57 -5.34 3.63 -5.72
CA ALA A 57 -5.87 3.43 -4.37
C ALA A 57 -4.72 3.24 -3.40
N SER A 58 -4.66 4.06 -2.35
CA SER A 58 -3.64 3.91 -1.31
C SER A 58 -4.07 4.55 0.01
N CYS A 59 -3.52 4.02 1.12
CA CYS A 59 -3.58 4.65 2.44
C CYS A 59 -2.21 4.63 3.10
N ILE A 60 -1.91 5.70 3.83
CA ILE A 60 -0.83 5.73 4.81
C ILE A 60 -1.45 5.28 6.13
N LEU A 61 -1.25 4.01 6.48
CA LEU A 61 -1.78 3.39 7.70
C LEU A 61 -0.90 3.67 8.93
N ALA A 62 -0.11 4.74 8.88
CA ALA A 62 0.73 5.24 9.96
C ALA A 62 0.66 6.77 9.99
N GLY A 63 1.12 7.42 11.07
CA GLY A 63 1.21 8.89 11.14
C GLY A 63 -0.02 9.57 11.73
N ALA A 64 -1.23 9.17 11.37
CA ALA A 64 -2.48 9.71 11.89
C ALA A 64 -2.60 9.52 13.41
N ARG A 65 -3.42 10.33 14.08
CA ARG A 65 -3.59 10.24 15.53
C ARG A 65 -4.54 9.11 15.94
N THR A 66 -5.49 8.79 15.05
CA THR A 66 -6.53 7.79 15.31
C THR A 66 -6.62 6.79 14.16
N LEU A 67 -7.32 5.68 14.40
CA LEU A 67 -7.68 4.74 13.34
C LEU A 67 -8.51 5.42 12.24
N ALA A 68 -9.40 6.33 12.59
CA ALA A 68 -10.22 7.06 11.61
C ALA A 68 -9.35 7.88 10.66
N GLY A 69 -8.36 8.60 11.17
CA GLY A 69 -7.41 9.34 10.34
C GLY A 69 -6.52 8.41 9.47
N ALA A 70 -6.12 7.25 10.01
CA ALA A 70 -5.32 6.29 9.25
C ALA A 70 -6.08 5.63 8.09
N LEU A 71 -7.41 5.62 8.13
CA LEU A 71 -8.27 5.07 7.07
C LEU A 71 -8.69 6.13 6.03
N VAL A 72 -8.27 7.37 6.17
CA VAL A 72 -8.41 8.39 5.12
C VAL A 72 -7.55 7.95 3.92
N PRO A 73 -8.13 7.88 2.71
CA PRO A 73 -7.36 7.49 1.53
C PRO A 73 -6.39 8.61 1.14
N LEU A 74 -5.15 8.25 0.84
CA LEU A 74 -4.20 9.17 0.21
C LEU A 74 -4.60 9.40 -1.26
N VAL A 75 -5.01 8.33 -1.93
CA VAL A 75 -5.52 8.33 -3.30
C VAL A 75 -6.67 7.34 -3.40
N GLY A 76 -7.71 7.70 -4.14
CA GLY A 76 -8.85 6.83 -4.43
C GLY A 76 -9.94 6.89 -3.37
N THR A 77 -10.74 5.84 -3.30
CA THR A 77 -11.87 5.72 -2.37
C THR A 77 -11.39 5.22 -1.00
N ALA A 78 -11.99 5.72 0.08
CA ALA A 78 -11.71 5.24 1.43
C ALA A 78 -11.93 3.73 1.54
N PRO A 79 -11.02 2.98 2.17
CA PRO A 79 -11.21 1.55 2.36
C PRO A 79 -12.36 1.28 3.35
N THR A 80 -13.08 0.20 3.11
CA THR A 80 -14.05 -0.29 4.08
C THR A 80 -13.32 -1.08 5.16
N ASN A 81 -13.49 -0.64 6.41
CA ASN A 81 -12.95 -1.32 7.58
C ASN A 81 -13.81 -2.56 7.93
N ASN A 82 -13.17 -3.70 8.04
CA ASN A 82 -13.77 -4.93 8.53
C ASN A 82 -13.04 -5.36 9.81
N ASN A 83 -13.69 -5.11 10.94
CA ASN A 83 -13.33 -5.54 12.29
C ASN A 83 -12.07 -4.92 12.93
N PHE A 84 -11.36 -4.00 12.28
CA PHE A 84 -10.31 -3.27 12.98
C PHE A 84 -10.89 -2.30 14.02
N VAL A 85 -10.26 -2.25 15.18
CA VAL A 85 -10.57 -1.33 16.28
C VAL A 85 -9.34 -0.49 16.63
N SER A 86 -9.52 0.54 17.43
CA SER A 86 -8.43 1.49 17.77
C SER A 86 -7.19 0.81 18.36
N GLY A 87 -7.37 -0.29 19.10
CA GLY A 87 -6.25 -1.06 19.67
C GLY A 87 -5.37 -1.78 18.65
N ASP A 88 -5.82 -1.94 17.40
CA ASP A 88 -5.05 -2.58 16.32
C ASP A 88 -4.15 -1.58 15.60
N TYR A 89 -4.35 -0.28 15.84
CA TYR A 89 -3.64 0.81 15.21
C TYR A 89 -2.49 1.31 16.08
N ASN A 90 -1.32 1.46 15.48
CA ASN A 90 -0.18 2.12 16.10
C ASN A 90 0.36 3.19 15.14
N ARG A 91 0.47 4.42 15.61
CA ARG A 91 0.86 5.58 14.81
C ARG A 91 2.22 5.45 14.09
N LYS A 92 3.17 4.76 14.71
CA LYS A 92 4.53 4.60 14.16
C LYS A 92 4.65 3.38 13.23
N THR A 93 3.85 2.34 13.48
CA THR A 93 4.07 1.02 12.87
C THR A 93 2.88 0.51 12.05
N GLY A 94 1.74 1.19 12.10
CA GLY A 94 0.59 0.86 11.26
C GLY A 94 -0.45 -0.04 11.90
N LEU A 95 -1.25 -0.69 11.07
CA LEU A 95 -2.43 -1.48 11.41
C LEU A 95 -2.08 -2.97 11.44
N VAL A 96 -2.48 -3.71 12.48
CA VAL A 96 -2.19 -5.13 12.66
C VAL A 96 -3.43 -5.99 12.50
N GLY A 97 -3.38 -7.00 11.63
CA GLY A 97 -4.42 -8.00 11.47
C GLY A 97 -4.44 -9.01 12.62
N ASP A 98 -5.50 -9.81 12.70
CA ASP A 98 -5.68 -10.86 13.71
C ASP A 98 -5.48 -12.29 13.17
N GLY A 99 -5.23 -12.42 11.86
CA GLY A 99 -5.11 -13.71 11.19
C GLY A 99 -6.43 -14.46 10.99
N SER A 100 -7.59 -13.85 11.30
CA SER A 100 -8.88 -14.55 11.28
C SER A 100 -10.07 -13.75 10.74
N THR A 101 -10.18 -12.46 11.05
CA THR A 101 -11.39 -11.69 10.73
C THR A 101 -11.12 -10.29 10.20
N LYS A 102 -9.93 -9.72 10.47
CA LYS A 102 -9.63 -8.31 10.19
C LYS A 102 -9.04 -8.12 8.81
N TYR A 103 -9.64 -7.20 8.04
CA TYR A 103 -9.12 -6.78 6.74
C TYR A 103 -9.66 -5.41 6.32
N LEU A 104 -8.98 -4.74 5.41
CA LEU A 104 -9.51 -3.58 4.72
C LEU A 104 -9.87 -3.97 3.30
N ASN A 105 -11.11 -3.69 2.89
CA ASN A 105 -11.48 -3.72 1.48
C ASN A 105 -11.07 -2.39 0.87
N SER A 106 -10.15 -2.40 -0.08
CA SER A 106 -9.67 -1.18 -0.74
C SER A 106 -10.73 -0.47 -1.58
N ASN A 107 -11.87 -1.10 -1.82
CA ASN A 107 -12.92 -0.66 -2.73
C ASN A 107 -12.44 -0.47 -4.19
N ARG A 108 -11.26 -1.03 -4.52
CA ARG A 108 -10.76 -1.07 -5.89
C ARG A 108 -10.89 -2.49 -6.44
N SER A 109 -11.65 -2.62 -7.53
CA SER A 109 -11.77 -3.89 -8.23
C SER A 109 -10.40 -4.35 -8.74
N VAL A 110 -10.16 -5.66 -8.67
CA VAL A 110 -8.96 -6.28 -9.25
C VAL A 110 -8.88 -6.05 -10.78
N THR A 111 -10.00 -5.77 -11.44
CA THR A 111 -10.09 -5.50 -12.88
C THR A 111 -10.09 -4.02 -13.23
N ALA A 112 -9.98 -3.12 -12.24
CA ALA A 112 -10.02 -1.67 -12.47
C ALA A 112 -8.78 -1.14 -13.21
N ASP A 113 -7.65 -1.82 -13.07
CA ASP A 113 -6.42 -1.51 -13.79
C ASP A 113 -6.25 -2.46 -14.99
N PRO A 114 -5.54 -2.02 -16.06
CA PRO A 114 -5.29 -2.88 -17.22
C PRO A 114 -4.58 -4.17 -16.80
N GLN A 115 -4.95 -5.29 -17.43
CA GLN A 115 -4.43 -6.61 -17.09
C GLN A 115 -2.89 -6.68 -17.10
N ASP A 116 -2.28 -6.05 -18.11
CA ASP A 116 -0.84 -6.09 -18.33
C ASP A 116 -0.08 -4.89 -17.78
N PHE A 117 -0.79 -3.95 -17.16
CA PHE A 117 -0.24 -2.71 -16.62
C PHE A 117 -0.82 -2.41 -15.23
N CYS A 118 -0.37 -3.13 -14.23
CA CYS A 118 -0.87 -2.98 -12.86
C CYS A 118 0.22 -3.18 -11.81
N HIS A 119 -0.01 -2.66 -10.60
CA HIS A 119 0.83 -2.92 -9.44
C HIS A 119 0.01 -3.13 -8.17
N ILE A 120 0.60 -3.84 -7.23
CA ILE A 120 0.21 -3.89 -5.82
C ILE A 120 1.46 -3.78 -4.96
N SER A 121 1.39 -3.08 -3.84
CA SER A 121 2.49 -2.98 -2.89
C SER A 121 2.02 -2.67 -1.48
N ALA A 122 2.82 -3.06 -0.50
CA ALA A 122 2.63 -2.71 0.89
C ALA A 122 3.97 -2.52 1.61
N PHE A 123 3.94 -1.78 2.73
CA PHE A 123 5.04 -1.69 3.66
C PHE A 123 4.67 -2.41 4.95
N TYR A 124 5.50 -3.37 5.36
CA TYR A 124 5.26 -4.26 6.49
C TYR A 124 6.05 -3.86 7.71
N GLY A 125 5.39 -3.88 8.87
CA GLY A 125 6.04 -3.70 10.16
C GLY A 125 6.56 -4.99 10.78
N ASN A 126 6.01 -6.16 10.38
CA ASN A 126 6.44 -7.50 10.78
C ASN A 126 6.45 -8.44 9.59
N SER A 127 7.16 -9.55 9.69
CA SER A 127 7.69 -10.30 8.56
C SER A 127 6.81 -11.42 8.00
N PHE A 128 5.52 -11.55 8.35
CA PHE A 128 4.75 -12.71 7.88
C PHE A 128 3.30 -12.39 7.54
N GLY A 129 2.86 -12.85 6.37
CA GLY A 129 1.45 -12.90 5.99
C GLY A 129 1.13 -12.33 4.62
N ILE A 130 -0.16 -12.38 4.28
CA ILE A 130 -0.71 -11.78 3.07
C ILE A 130 -0.85 -10.27 3.27
N ALA A 131 -0.29 -9.50 2.35
CA ALA A 131 -0.47 -8.06 2.36
C ALA A 131 -1.75 -7.64 1.68
N ILE A 132 -1.88 -8.02 0.41
CA ILE A 132 -2.97 -7.64 -0.47
C ILE A 132 -3.34 -8.85 -1.30
N GLY A 133 -4.65 -9.10 -1.49
CA GLY A 133 -5.07 -10.17 -2.37
C GLY A 133 -6.54 -10.13 -2.75
N SER A 134 -6.83 -10.77 -3.88
CA SER A 134 -8.18 -11.12 -4.34
C SER A 134 -8.09 -12.30 -5.31
N ALA A 135 -8.91 -13.32 -5.10
CA ALA A 135 -9.09 -14.45 -6.00
C ALA A 135 -10.34 -14.34 -6.87
N GLY A 136 -11.14 -13.27 -6.72
CA GLY A 136 -12.25 -12.93 -7.58
C GLY A 136 -13.42 -13.90 -7.60
N GLY A 137 -13.56 -14.71 -6.59
CA GLY A 137 -14.64 -15.68 -6.53
C GLY A 137 -14.34 -17.00 -7.26
N ASP A 138 -13.13 -17.19 -7.78
CA ASP A 138 -12.66 -18.49 -8.29
C ASP A 138 -11.87 -19.23 -7.21
N ASP A 139 -12.30 -20.44 -6.88
CA ASP A 139 -11.66 -21.28 -5.85
C ASP A 139 -10.29 -21.81 -6.26
N ASN A 140 -10.01 -21.88 -7.57
CA ASN A 140 -8.71 -22.28 -8.08
C ASN A 140 -7.67 -21.16 -7.99
N ALA A 141 -8.07 -19.96 -7.59
CA ALA A 141 -7.20 -18.78 -7.52
C ALA A 141 -6.44 -18.50 -8.83
N THR A 142 -6.89 -19.06 -9.97
CA THR A 142 -6.29 -18.82 -11.28
C THR A 142 -6.42 -17.36 -11.66
N ASN A 143 -5.37 -16.79 -12.24
CA ASN A 143 -5.34 -15.39 -12.65
C ASN A 143 -5.57 -14.38 -11.49
N SER A 144 -5.41 -14.82 -10.24
CA SER A 144 -5.57 -13.99 -9.06
C SER A 144 -4.48 -12.92 -8.92
N THR A 145 -4.71 -12.01 -7.99
CA THR A 145 -3.71 -11.04 -7.55
C THR A 145 -3.50 -11.22 -6.06
N VAL A 146 -2.28 -11.54 -5.65
CA VAL A 146 -1.91 -11.70 -4.24
C VAL A 146 -0.42 -11.50 -4.06
N ILE A 147 -0.04 -10.83 -2.98
CA ILE A 147 1.33 -10.74 -2.50
C ILE A 147 1.40 -11.20 -1.04
N SER A 148 2.27 -12.15 -0.78
CA SER A 148 2.65 -12.60 0.55
C SER A 148 4.14 -12.39 0.79
N THR A 149 4.55 -12.39 2.04
CA THR A 149 5.93 -12.14 2.44
C THR A 149 6.56 -13.37 3.06
N ASN A 150 7.88 -13.42 2.92
CA ASN A 150 8.81 -14.31 3.59
C ASN A 150 8.81 -15.80 3.15
N PRO A 151 9.35 -16.09 1.97
CA PRO A 151 9.83 -15.16 0.95
C PRO A 151 8.69 -14.46 0.23
N ILE A 152 8.96 -13.33 -0.43
CA ILE A 152 7.92 -12.68 -1.23
C ILE A 152 7.48 -13.64 -2.30
N SER A 153 6.19 -13.90 -2.33
CA SER A 153 5.60 -14.78 -3.29
C SER A 153 4.19 -14.31 -3.65
N GLY A 154 3.67 -14.75 -4.78
CA GLY A 154 2.32 -14.37 -5.16
C GLY A 154 2.02 -14.48 -6.64
N ARG A 155 0.97 -13.80 -7.02
CA ARG A 155 0.47 -13.66 -8.38
C ARG A 155 0.10 -12.21 -8.64
N LEU A 156 0.32 -11.76 -9.85
CA LEU A 156 -0.17 -10.46 -10.31
C LEU A 156 -0.89 -10.67 -11.64
N ARG A 157 -2.20 -10.87 -11.57
CA ARG A 157 -3.03 -11.21 -12.74
C ARG A 157 -2.44 -12.40 -13.52
N ALA A 158 -2.02 -13.43 -12.80
CA ALA A 158 -1.30 -14.58 -13.35
C ALA A 158 -1.89 -15.88 -12.83
N SER A 159 -1.88 -16.93 -13.70
CA SER A 159 -2.34 -18.27 -13.33
C SER A 159 -1.35 -18.99 -12.42
N ALA A 160 -0.05 -18.77 -12.62
CA ALA A 160 0.99 -19.40 -11.82
C ALA A 160 1.34 -18.60 -10.57
N TYR A 161 1.43 -19.29 -9.45
CA TYR A 161 2.00 -18.74 -8.24
C TYR A 161 3.52 -18.70 -8.34
N THR A 162 4.11 -17.57 -8.07
CA THR A 162 5.56 -17.40 -8.18
C THR A 162 6.12 -17.19 -6.77
N SER A 163 7.11 -18.00 -6.41
CA SER A 163 7.92 -17.81 -5.21
C SER A 163 9.23 -17.15 -5.58
N SER A 164 9.60 -16.07 -4.92
CA SER A 164 10.89 -15.45 -5.11
C SER A 164 11.90 -15.96 -4.08
N SER A 165 13.17 -15.69 -4.32
CA SER A 165 14.23 -15.84 -3.31
C SER A 165 14.37 -14.64 -2.40
N ILE A 166 13.55 -13.59 -2.59
CA ILE A 166 13.62 -12.36 -1.79
C ILE A 166 12.94 -12.61 -0.45
N SER A 167 13.72 -12.58 0.61
CA SER A 167 13.20 -12.50 1.98
C SER A 167 13.14 -11.04 2.41
N VAL A 168 12.05 -10.65 3.06
CA VAL A 168 11.90 -9.33 3.65
C VAL A 168 12.00 -9.41 5.16
N SER A 169 12.74 -8.48 5.75
CA SER A 169 12.77 -8.26 7.19
C SER A 169 11.54 -7.43 7.61
N ALA A 170 11.35 -7.28 8.92
CA ALA A 170 10.41 -6.29 9.44
C ALA A 170 10.77 -4.87 8.94
N ASN A 171 9.77 -4.00 8.83
CA ASN A 171 9.90 -2.64 8.31
C ASN A 171 10.46 -2.59 6.88
N SER A 172 9.88 -3.37 5.99
CA SER A 172 10.29 -3.48 4.60
C SER A 172 9.12 -3.30 3.64
N PHE A 173 9.46 -2.78 2.46
CA PHE A 173 8.56 -2.73 1.32
C PHE A 173 8.50 -4.08 0.60
N ALA A 174 7.31 -4.44 0.12
CA ALA A 174 7.12 -5.50 -0.84
C ALA A 174 6.10 -5.08 -1.90
N GLY A 175 6.39 -5.37 -3.17
CA GLY A 175 5.51 -5.00 -4.28
C GLY A 175 5.69 -5.89 -5.48
N MET A 176 4.67 -5.87 -6.34
CA MET A 176 4.65 -6.49 -7.65
C MET A 176 4.17 -5.47 -8.68
N SER A 177 4.80 -5.44 -9.86
CA SER A 177 4.41 -4.59 -10.98
C SER A 177 4.55 -5.33 -12.31
N ARG A 178 3.52 -5.23 -13.14
CA ARG A 178 3.45 -5.84 -14.48
C ARG A 178 3.38 -4.72 -15.51
N THR A 179 4.22 -4.80 -16.55
CA THR A 179 4.27 -3.85 -17.66
C THR A 179 4.04 -4.50 -19.03
N ASN A 180 3.74 -5.79 -19.06
CA ASN A 180 3.43 -6.56 -20.27
C ASN A 180 2.74 -7.88 -19.93
N SER A 181 2.29 -8.61 -20.96
CA SER A 181 1.57 -9.88 -20.82
C SER A 181 2.43 -11.08 -20.41
N SER A 182 3.75 -10.98 -20.50
CA SER A 182 4.64 -12.14 -20.38
C SER A 182 5.36 -12.26 -19.04
N ASN A 183 5.55 -11.14 -18.33
CA ASN A 183 6.30 -11.12 -17.07
C ASN A 183 5.83 -10.04 -16.11
N PHE A 184 6.27 -10.14 -14.86
CA PHE A 184 6.12 -9.11 -13.83
C PHE A 184 7.38 -9.06 -12.95
N VAL A 185 7.55 -7.94 -12.26
CA VAL A 185 8.64 -7.71 -11.33
C VAL A 185 8.14 -7.88 -9.90
N ILE A 186 8.89 -8.58 -9.06
CA ILE A 186 8.76 -8.60 -7.60
C ILE A 186 9.87 -7.74 -7.02
N ARG A 187 9.52 -6.88 -6.06
CA ARG A 187 10.48 -6.06 -5.30
C ARG A 187 10.26 -6.20 -3.81
N GLY A 188 11.38 -6.28 -3.08
CA GLY A 188 11.43 -6.23 -1.63
C GLY A 188 12.86 -6.35 -1.11
N GLY A 189 13.12 -5.94 0.13
CA GLY A 189 14.45 -5.97 0.70
C GLY A 189 15.51 -5.22 -0.13
N GLY A 190 15.10 -4.18 -0.86
CA GLY A 190 15.97 -3.45 -1.79
C GLY A 190 16.30 -4.16 -3.11
N GLN A 191 15.80 -5.38 -3.33
CA GLN A 191 16.06 -6.19 -4.52
C GLN A 191 14.86 -6.20 -5.47
N SER A 192 15.11 -6.39 -6.77
CA SER A 192 14.07 -6.59 -7.79
C SER A 192 14.40 -7.81 -8.63
N LEU A 193 13.42 -8.68 -8.83
CA LEU A 193 13.53 -9.87 -9.67
C LEU A 193 12.38 -9.91 -10.67
N SER A 194 12.69 -10.25 -11.92
CA SER A 194 11.69 -10.43 -12.98
C SER A 194 11.32 -11.89 -13.10
N TYR A 195 10.02 -12.16 -13.26
CA TYR A 195 9.47 -13.50 -13.39
C TYR A 195 8.66 -13.63 -14.66
N THR A 196 8.95 -14.66 -15.44
CA THR A 196 8.15 -15.02 -16.60
C THR A 196 6.87 -15.69 -16.11
N SER A 197 5.75 -15.05 -16.35
CA SER A 197 4.42 -15.57 -16.04
C SER A 197 3.40 -14.82 -16.89
N ALA A 198 2.75 -15.54 -17.78
CA ALA A 198 1.72 -14.97 -18.64
C ALA A 198 0.60 -14.36 -17.79
N SER A 199 0.12 -13.21 -18.22
CA SER A 199 -1.07 -12.61 -17.64
C SER A 199 -2.32 -13.40 -18.02
N GLY A 200 -3.34 -13.30 -17.19
CA GLY A 200 -4.63 -13.94 -17.44
C GLY A 200 -5.80 -13.04 -17.08
N VAL A 201 -6.91 -13.27 -17.77
CA VAL A 201 -8.16 -12.58 -17.44
C VAL A 201 -8.62 -13.05 -16.06
N PHE A 202 -8.90 -12.11 -15.20
CA PHE A 202 -9.44 -12.40 -13.88
C PHE A 202 -10.89 -12.92 -14.04
N PRO A 203 -11.23 -14.10 -13.51
CA PRO A 203 -12.49 -14.75 -13.84
C PRO A 203 -13.73 -14.18 -13.13
N GLY A 204 -13.56 -13.28 -12.18
CA GLY A 204 -14.62 -12.78 -11.34
C GLY A 204 -14.61 -11.28 -11.11
N SER A 205 -15.50 -10.82 -10.27
CA SER A 205 -15.55 -9.47 -9.71
C SER A 205 -15.16 -9.53 -8.23
N GLY A 206 -14.14 -8.82 -7.84
CA GLY A 206 -13.72 -8.73 -6.44
C GLY A 206 -12.82 -7.54 -6.24
N ASN A 207 -12.83 -7.02 -5.02
CA ASN A 207 -11.92 -5.94 -4.64
C ASN A 207 -10.62 -6.52 -4.07
N LEU A 208 -9.54 -5.80 -4.28
CA LEU A 208 -8.29 -6.05 -3.59
C LEU A 208 -8.45 -5.67 -2.11
N CYS A 209 -8.07 -6.58 -1.22
CA CYS A 209 -8.15 -6.39 0.22
C CYS A 209 -6.75 -6.45 0.83
N THR A 210 -6.47 -5.60 1.82
CA THR A 210 -5.28 -5.80 2.67
C THR A 210 -5.60 -6.78 3.80
N HIS A 211 -4.60 -7.49 4.30
CA HIS A 211 -4.70 -8.51 5.34
C HIS A 211 -5.60 -9.71 4.97
N ARG A 212 -6.00 -9.85 3.72
CA ARG A 212 -6.86 -10.93 3.28
C ARG A 212 -6.57 -11.34 1.83
N PHE A 213 -6.63 -12.64 1.57
CA PHE A 213 -6.78 -13.22 0.25
C PHE A 213 -8.05 -14.04 0.22
N ALA A 214 -9.03 -13.65 -0.56
CA ALA A 214 -10.35 -14.24 -0.59
C ALA A 214 -10.69 -14.82 -1.95
N GLY A 215 -11.15 -16.05 -1.99
CA GLY A 215 -11.87 -16.69 -3.09
C GLY A 215 -13.36 -16.86 -2.79
N ALA A 216 -14.07 -17.60 -3.62
CA ALA A 216 -15.49 -17.90 -3.43
C ALA A 216 -15.73 -18.76 -2.17
N THR A 217 -14.91 -19.79 -1.95
CA THR A 217 -15.06 -20.75 -0.88
C THR A 217 -13.96 -20.69 0.18
N PHE A 218 -12.92 -19.83 -0.01
CA PHE A 218 -11.84 -19.72 0.94
C PHE A 218 -11.52 -18.28 1.33
N ASN A 219 -11.04 -18.10 2.55
CA ASN A 219 -10.50 -16.86 3.04
C ASN A 219 -9.22 -17.15 3.83
N VAL A 220 -8.14 -16.50 3.41
CA VAL A 220 -6.87 -16.53 4.16
C VAL A 220 -6.62 -15.13 4.71
N TYR A 221 -6.62 -15.03 6.02
CA TYR A 221 -6.38 -13.80 6.76
C TYR A 221 -4.93 -13.71 7.22
N SER A 222 -4.48 -12.52 7.53
CA SER A 222 -3.11 -12.24 7.92
C SER A 222 -3.06 -11.49 9.25
N SER A 223 -2.08 -11.86 10.08
CA SER A 223 -1.67 -11.09 11.25
C SER A 223 -0.57 -10.08 10.94
N ALA A 224 -0.29 -9.82 9.69
CA ALA A 224 0.69 -8.84 9.28
C ALA A 224 0.36 -7.45 9.86
N ARG A 225 1.40 -6.67 10.10
CA ARG A 225 1.29 -5.24 10.39
C ARG A 225 1.63 -4.48 9.12
N ILE A 226 0.74 -3.60 8.66
CA ILE A 226 0.89 -2.85 7.42
C ILE A 226 0.81 -1.36 7.75
N SER A 227 1.79 -0.57 7.31
CA SER A 227 1.84 0.86 7.50
C SER A 227 1.54 1.67 6.24
N PHE A 228 1.53 1.02 5.08
CA PHE A 228 1.19 1.63 3.80
C PHE A 228 0.73 0.56 2.81
N TYR A 229 -0.18 0.90 1.93
CA TYR A 229 -0.45 0.12 0.72
C TYR A 229 -0.68 1.01 -0.50
N SER A 230 -0.40 0.46 -1.69
CA SER A 230 -0.69 1.09 -2.98
C SER A 230 -1.10 0.05 -4.02
N ILE A 231 -2.11 0.42 -4.80
CA ILE A 231 -2.72 -0.37 -5.87
C ILE A 231 -2.94 0.57 -7.05
N GLY A 232 -2.71 0.10 -8.26
CA GLY A 232 -2.99 0.90 -9.46
C GLY A 232 -2.33 0.37 -10.73
N GLU A 233 -2.06 1.29 -11.64
CA GLU A 233 -1.36 1.00 -12.90
C GLU A 233 0.11 0.69 -12.64
N SER A 234 0.78 0.11 -13.62
CA SER A 234 2.19 -0.25 -13.51
C SER A 234 3.07 0.97 -13.19
N LEU A 235 4.08 0.77 -12.36
CA LEU A 235 5.04 1.80 -11.98
C LEU A 235 6.41 1.18 -11.66
N ASN A 236 7.41 2.04 -11.54
CA ASN A 236 8.73 1.63 -11.08
C ASN A 236 8.70 1.39 -9.56
N LEU A 237 8.72 0.12 -9.17
CA LEU A 237 8.68 -0.29 -7.76
C LEU A 237 9.91 0.18 -6.97
N ALA A 238 11.07 0.37 -7.61
CA ALA A 238 12.25 0.83 -6.88
C ALA A 238 12.11 2.29 -6.42
N LEU A 239 11.49 3.13 -7.25
CA LEU A 239 11.15 4.50 -6.89
C LEU A 239 10.10 4.53 -5.78
N LEU A 240 9.02 3.75 -5.92
CA LEU A 240 7.98 3.69 -4.89
C LEU A 240 8.52 3.16 -3.56
N ASP A 241 9.33 2.10 -3.56
CA ASP A 241 10.00 1.56 -2.36
C ASP A 241 10.83 2.65 -1.65
N SER A 242 11.67 3.37 -2.39
CA SER A 242 12.47 4.45 -1.83
C SER A 242 11.60 5.54 -1.18
N ARG A 243 10.51 5.96 -1.85
CA ARG A 243 9.60 6.99 -1.33
C ARG A 243 8.84 6.52 -0.09
N VAL A 244 8.30 5.28 -0.12
CA VAL A 244 7.55 4.72 1.00
C VAL A 244 8.46 4.48 2.20
N THR A 245 9.64 3.93 2.00
CA THR A 245 10.63 3.71 3.08
C THR A 245 11.00 5.04 3.74
N THR A 246 11.28 6.07 2.95
CA THR A 246 11.58 7.42 3.46
C THR A 246 10.39 7.99 4.24
N LEU A 247 9.16 7.86 3.72
CA LEU A 247 7.95 8.32 4.39
C LEU A 247 7.80 7.65 5.76
N ILE A 248 7.80 6.33 5.82
CA ILE A 248 7.55 5.59 7.07
C ILE A 248 8.62 5.91 8.13
N ASN A 249 9.88 5.99 7.74
CA ASN A 249 10.97 6.39 8.65
C ASN A 249 10.79 7.82 9.16
N ALA A 250 10.41 8.76 8.28
CA ALA A 250 10.18 10.15 8.67
C ALA A 250 8.96 10.30 9.60
N LEU A 251 7.87 9.55 9.36
CA LEU A 251 6.70 9.51 10.24
C LEU A 251 7.08 8.98 11.63
N ALA A 252 7.81 7.86 11.69
CA ALA A 252 8.25 7.28 12.97
C ALA A 252 9.15 8.22 13.78
N ALA A 253 10.00 8.99 13.10
CA ALA A 253 10.87 9.99 13.72
C ALA A 253 10.14 11.27 14.18
N ALA A 254 9.06 11.66 13.48
CA ALA A 254 8.30 12.88 13.77
C ALA A 254 7.28 12.72 14.91
N ILE A 255 6.94 11.48 15.24
CA ILE A 255 5.98 11.17 16.32
C ILE A 255 6.75 10.98 17.63
N PRO A 256 6.41 11.67 18.70
CA PRO A 256 7.08 11.56 20.01
C PRO A 256 6.93 10.18 20.65
#